data_ce709c74c56d027333f709f7fb46df8e
#
_entry.id   ce709c74c56d027333f709f7fb46df8e
#
_cell.length_a   1.000
_cell.length_b   1.000
_cell.length_c   1.000
_cell.angle_alpha   90.00
_cell.angle_beta   90.00
_cell.angle_gamma   90.00
#
_symmetry.space_group_name_H-M   'P 1'
#
loop_
_entity.id
_entity.type
_entity.pdbx_description
1 polymer ?
#
loop_
_entity_poly.entity_id
_entity_poly.type
_entity_poly.pdbx_seq_one_letter_code
_entity_poly.pdbx_strand_id
1 'polypeptide(L)'
;TVIATYGFTEAKLAWGECPYPSGQTPPGYHLYPDLGIFEVIDPETGHVQPDDTGGEIVWTPLEQRGTVVLRYRTGDHIEHGLTYEPCSCCRRRMPRLMGRISRVSDFRSMRFQKIKGTILDFNELEHALDDVPGIGSWQIELRKAHDDPLELDEIHLHITKTGDQSNEALTAQLGNMLHSRFEMRPNKINFHTHEQMCTLQKVGVALKEQRVVDNRPKATAPAAAAPAGPSPQNAVRP
;
A
#
# COMPACT_ATOMS: atom_id res chain seq x y z
N THR A 1 -7.50 -3.51 -24.63
CA THR A 1 -8.41 -3.28 -23.49
C THR A 1 -7.90 -4.12 -22.32
N VAL A 2 -7.69 -3.51 -21.17
CA VAL A 2 -7.35 -4.18 -19.92
C VAL A 2 -8.59 -4.20 -19.05
N ILE A 3 -8.81 -5.29 -18.33
CA ILE A 3 -9.89 -5.41 -17.34
C ILE A 3 -9.21 -5.78 -16.03
N ALA A 4 -9.38 -4.94 -15.01
CA ALA A 4 -8.90 -5.27 -13.68
C ALA A 4 -9.92 -6.14 -12.94
N THR A 5 -9.41 -7.00 -12.05
CA THR A 5 -10.21 -7.82 -11.15
C THR A 5 -9.69 -7.69 -9.74
N TYR A 6 -10.60 -7.63 -8.78
CA TYR A 6 -10.31 -7.69 -7.36
C TYR A 6 -10.81 -9.00 -6.78
N GLY A 7 -10.05 -9.59 -5.87
CA GLY A 7 -10.43 -10.82 -5.19
C GLY A 7 -9.45 -11.17 -4.06
N PHE A 8 -9.92 -11.94 -3.11
CA PHE A 8 -9.12 -12.45 -1.99
C PHE A 8 -9.54 -13.89 -1.67
N THR A 9 -8.61 -14.63 -1.08
CA THR A 9 -8.74 -16.09 -0.90
C THR A 9 -9.97 -16.48 -0.08
N GLU A 10 -10.31 -15.71 0.95
CA GLU A 10 -11.42 -15.97 1.86
C GLU A 10 -12.78 -15.85 1.16
N ALA A 11 -12.87 -14.97 0.18
CA ALA A 11 -14.11 -14.80 -0.60
C ALA A 11 -14.33 -15.95 -1.60
N LYS A 12 -13.27 -16.55 -2.13
CA LYS A 12 -13.33 -17.52 -3.25
C LYS A 12 -14.05 -16.98 -4.49
N LEU A 13 -14.08 -15.68 -4.62
CA LEU A 13 -14.75 -14.92 -5.67
C LEU A 13 -13.80 -13.84 -6.19
N ALA A 14 -14.09 -13.35 -7.38
CA ALA A 14 -13.45 -12.20 -7.95
C ALA A 14 -14.49 -11.26 -8.55
N TRP A 15 -14.25 -9.96 -8.42
CA TRP A 15 -15.11 -8.89 -8.92
C TRP A 15 -14.36 -8.14 -10.02
N GLY A 16 -14.98 -8.04 -11.17
CA GLY A 16 -14.37 -7.45 -12.36
C GLY A 16 -14.91 -6.06 -12.67
N GLU A 17 -14.11 -5.27 -13.32
CA GLU A 17 -14.52 -4.04 -13.98
C GLU A 17 -15.16 -4.34 -15.35
N CYS A 18 -15.94 -3.38 -15.87
CA CYS A 18 -16.25 -3.38 -17.29
C CYS A 18 -15.03 -3.00 -18.12
N PRO A 19 -14.88 -3.52 -19.35
CA PRO A 19 -13.84 -3.04 -20.26
C PRO A 19 -14.04 -1.55 -20.57
N TYR A 20 -12.98 -0.77 -20.49
CA TYR A 20 -12.99 0.66 -20.77
C TYR A 20 -11.75 1.06 -21.60
N PRO A 21 -11.83 2.17 -22.37
CA PRO A 21 -10.71 2.67 -23.12
C PRO A 21 -9.56 3.13 -22.21
N SER A 22 -8.33 2.92 -22.68
CA SER A 22 -7.14 3.45 -21.98
C SER A 22 -7.23 4.98 -21.83
N GLY A 23 -6.83 5.49 -20.68
CA GLY A 23 -6.86 6.93 -20.36
C GLY A 23 -8.21 7.46 -19.87
N GLN A 24 -9.22 6.60 -19.74
CA GLN A 24 -10.47 6.95 -19.07
C GLN A 24 -10.51 6.46 -17.62
N THR A 25 -11.38 7.04 -16.82
CA THR A 25 -11.60 6.63 -15.43
C THR A 25 -12.18 5.21 -15.40
N PRO A 26 -11.57 4.29 -14.60
CA PRO A 26 -12.09 2.94 -14.41
C PRO A 26 -13.55 2.96 -13.92
N PRO A 27 -14.42 2.07 -14.46
CA PRO A 27 -15.83 2.05 -14.08
C PRO A 27 -16.08 1.45 -12.69
N GLY A 28 -15.06 0.92 -12.03
CA GLY A 28 -15.11 0.26 -10.74
C GLY A 28 -15.51 -1.21 -10.79
N TYR A 29 -15.23 -1.91 -9.70
CA TYR A 29 -15.45 -3.36 -9.55
C TYR A 29 -16.90 -3.64 -9.22
N HIS A 30 -17.59 -4.38 -10.09
CA HIS A 30 -18.98 -4.77 -9.91
C HIS A 30 -19.12 -5.81 -8.81
N LEU A 31 -19.91 -5.52 -7.79
CA LEU A 31 -20.16 -6.42 -6.67
C LEU A 31 -21.41 -7.29 -6.92
N TYR A 32 -21.46 -8.42 -6.22
CA TYR A 32 -22.58 -9.37 -6.29
C TYR A 32 -23.29 -9.36 -4.92
N PRO A 33 -24.33 -8.52 -4.74
CA PRO A 33 -24.97 -8.33 -3.42
C PRO A 33 -25.75 -9.57 -2.94
N ASP A 34 -26.04 -10.50 -3.82
CA ASP A 34 -26.62 -11.82 -3.54
C ASP A 34 -25.60 -12.82 -2.95
N LEU A 35 -24.31 -12.60 -3.14
CA LEU A 35 -23.24 -13.48 -2.64
C LEU A 35 -22.55 -12.96 -1.38
N GLY A 36 -22.60 -11.66 -1.12
CA GLY A 36 -21.98 -11.07 0.05
C GLY A 36 -22.21 -9.58 0.19
N ILE A 37 -22.09 -9.10 1.40
CA ILE A 37 -22.21 -7.70 1.76
C ILE A 37 -20.82 -7.09 1.85
N PHE A 38 -20.63 -5.98 1.15
CA PHE A 38 -19.47 -5.12 1.28
C PHE A 38 -19.78 -3.91 2.14
N GLU A 39 -18.84 -3.57 3.00
CA GLU A 39 -18.81 -2.31 3.74
C GLU A 39 -17.44 -1.67 3.50
N VAL A 40 -17.38 -0.36 3.57
CA VAL A 40 -16.12 0.38 3.63
C VAL A 40 -16.07 1.07 5.00
N ILE A 41 -15.00 0.86 5.73
CA ILE A 41 -14.86 1.37 7.10
C ILE A 41 -13.63 2.26 7.23
N ASP A 42 -13.67 3.16 8.17
CA ASP A 42 -12.47 3.83 8.67
C ASP A 42 -11.57 2.78 9.35
N PRO A 43 -10.31 2.60 8.92
CA PRO A 43 -9.45 1.54 9.44
C PRO A 43 -9.05 1.72 10.92
N GLU A 44 -9.14 2.95 11.46
CA GLU A 44 -8.76 3.25 12.84
C GLU A 44 -9.95 3.09 13.80
N THR A 45 -11.10 3.65 13.43
CA THR A 45 -12.29 3.65 14.28
C THR A 45 -13.20 2.43 14.06
N GLY A 46 -13.12 1.79 12.89
CA GLY A 46 -14.00 0.71 12.47
C GLY A 46 -15.43 1.15 12.10
N HIS A 47 -15.70 2.47 12.08
CA HIS A 47 -17.00 2.99 11.65
C HIS A 47 -17.19 2.89 10.14
N VAL A 48 -18.40 2.60 9.71
CA VAL A 48 -18.76 2.57 8.29
C VAL A 48 -18.66 3.96 7.71
N GLN A 49 -17.99 4.05 6.57
CA GLN A 49 -17.85 5.28 5.81
C GLN A 49 -19.11 5.59 4.99
N PRO A 50 -19.39 6.86 4.74
CA PRO A 50 -20.38 7.25 3.73
C PRO A 50 -20.04 6.71 2.34
N ASP A 51 -21.06 6.61 1.48
CA ASP A 51 -20.84 6.28 0.07
C ASP A 51 -19.83 7.25 -0.57
N ASP A 52 -19.12 6.77 -1.59
CA ASP A 52 -18.08 7.51 -2.31
C ASP A 52 -16.91 8.01 -1.40
N THR A 53 -16.75 7.41 -0.22
CA THR A 53 -15.66 7.71 0.71
C THR A 53 -14.73 6.50 0.87
N GLY A 54 -13.43 6.73 0.70
CA GLY A 54 -12.42 5.68 0.80
C GLY A 54 -12.28 5.10 2.22
N GLY A 55 -11.76 3.88 2.30
CA GLY A 55 -11.57 3.18 3.58
C GLY A 55 -11.17 1.73 3.39
N GLU A 56 -11.10 0.98 4.50
CA GLU A 56 -10.81 -0.46 4.48
C GLU A 56 -12.04 -1.26 4.04
N ILE A 57 -11.82 -2.19 3.12
CA ILE A 57 -12.87 -3.09 2.63
C ILE A 57 -13.17 -4.14 3.67
N VAL A 58 -14.44 -4.28 3.99
CA VAL A 58 -14.99 -5.32 4.87
C VAL A 58 -15.99 -6.16 4.10
N TRP A 59 -15.97 -7.46 4.31
CA TRP A 59 -16.82 -8.39 3.58
C TRP A 59 -17.50 -9.40 4.49
N THR A 60 -18.78 -9.67 4.23
CA THR A 60 -19.58 -10.69 4.90
C THR A 60 -20.24 -11.58 3.83
N PRO A 61 -19.88 -12.88 3.74
CA PRO A 61 -20.53 -13.81 2.82
C PRO A 61 -21.96 -14.14 3.29
N LEU A 62 -22.87 -14.34 2.34
CA LEU A 62 -24.25 -14.72 2.63
C LEU A 62 -24.48 -16.24 2.60
N GLU A 63 -23.76 -16.98 1.76
CA GLU A 63 -24.00 -18.42 1.55
C GLU A 63 -22.74 -19.31 1.67
N GLN A 64 -21.65 -18.81 2.22
CA GLN A 64 -20.45 -19.63 2.34
C GLN A 64 -20.56 -20.62 3.51
N ARG A 65 -20.22 -21.90 3.25
CA ARG A 65 -20.29 -22.99 4.24
C ARG A 65 -18.92 -23.43 4.75
N GLY A 66 -17.86 -23.17 4.03
CA GLY A 66 -16.50 -23.59 4.40
C GLY A 66 -15.80 -22.61 5.33
N THR A 67 -15.59 -21.38 4.86
CA THR A 67 -15.02 -20.28 5.63
C THR A 67 -16.12 -19.31 5.96
N VAL A 68 -16.70 -19.43 7.15
CA VAL A 68 -17.76 -18.53 7.61
C VAL A 68 -17.11 -17.39 8.40
N VAL A 69 -17.15 -16.20 7.81
CA VAL A 69 -16.65 -14.97 8.44
C VAL A 69 -17.76 -13.94 8.51
N LEU A 70 -17.73 -13.10 9.53
CA LEU A 70 -18.64 -11.97 9.68
C LEU A 70 -17.82 -10.70 9.78
N ARG A 71 -18.16 -9.71 8.94
CA ARG A 71 -17.45 -8.43 8.85
C ARG A 71 -15.92 -8.63 8.76
N TYR A 72 -15.51 -9.49 7.83
CA TYR A 72 -14.09 -9.80 7.63
C TYR A 72 -13.37 -8.57 7.08
N ARG A 73 -12.44 -8.06 7.85
CA ARG A 73 -11.55 -6.98 7.44
C ARG A 73 -10.49 -7.55 6.50
N THR A 74 -10.57 -7.18 5.23
CA THR A 74 -9.69 -7.75 4.20
C THR A 74 -8.24 -7.28 4.32
N GLY A 75 -8.02 -6.15 4.98
CA GLY A 75 -6.75 -5.46 4.97
C GLY A 75 -6.48 -4.73 3.66
N ASP A 76 -7.46 -4.60 2.78
CA ASP A 76 -7.38 -3.84 1.55
C ASP A 76 -8.14 -2.51 1.70
N HIS A 77 -7.55 -1.43 1.21
CA HIS A 77 -8.11 -0.09 1.22
C HIS A 77 -8.55 0.30 -0.18
N ILE A 78 -9.75 0.82 -0.31
CA ILE A 78 -10.32 1.37 -1.55
C ILE A 78 -10.29 2.91 -1.49
N GLU A 79 -9.92 3.53 -2.62
CA GLU A 79 -9.68 4.98 -2.68
C GLU A 79 -10.96 5.82 -2.59
N HIS A 80 -12.01 5.44 -3.33
CA HIS A 80 -13.26 6.20 -3.43
C HIS A 80 -14.48 5.49 -2.84
N GLY A 81 -14.30 4.31 -2.22
CA GLY A 81 -15.36 3.63 -1.50
C GLY A 81 -16.38 2.91 -2.37
N LEU A 82 -17.61 2.82 -1.85
CA LEU A 82 -18.76 2.20 -2.52
C LEU A 82 -19.60 3.25 -3.24
N THR A 83 -20.07 2.90 -4.45
CA THR A 83 -21.06 3.70 -5.18
C THR A 83 -22.24 2.84 -5.61
N TYR A 84 -23.44 3.43 -5.60
CA TYR A 84 -24.70 2.82 -6.10
C TYR A 84 -25.17 3.45 -7.41
N GLU A 85 -24.41 4.39 -7.94
CA GLU A 85 -24.73 5.02 -9.21
C GLU A 85 -24.66 4.00 -10.37
N PRO A 86 -25.48 4.15 -11.43
CA PRO A 86 -25.42 3.28 -12.58
C PRO A 86 -24.04 3.29 -13.23
N CYS A 87 -23.52 2.11 -13.56
CA CYS A 87 -22.22 2.01 -14.25
C CYS A 87 -22.24 2.80 -15.56
N SER A 88 -21.25 3.65 -15.75
CA SER A 88 -21.12 4.45 -16.98
C SER A 88 -20.96 3.58 -18.24
N CYS A 89 -20.40 2.38 -18.09
CA CYS A 89 -20.09 1.47 -19.18
C CYS A 89 -21.27 0.55 -19.53
N CYS A 90 -21.78 -0.24 -18.58
CA CYS A 90 -22.82 -1.25 -18.82
C CYS A 90 -24.22 -0.87 -18.32
N ARG A 91 -24.39 0.28 -17.69
CA ARG A 91 -25.66 0.80 -17.14
C ARG A 91 -26.30 -0.04 -16.04
N ARG A 92 -25.64 -1.07 -15.55
CA ARG A 92 -26.13 -1.85 -14.40
C ARG A 92 -26.15 -1.01 -13.13
N ARG A 93 -27.21 -1.19 -12.34
CA ARG A 93 -27.42 -0.56 -11.02
C ARG A 93 -27.03 -1.53 -9.89
N MET A 94 -25.82 -2.01 -9.90
CA MET A 94 -25.31 -2.83 -8.81
C MET A 94 -24.18 -2.06 -8.11
N PRO A 95 -23.96 -2.28 -6.80
CA PRO A 95 -22.91 -1.60 -6.08
C PRO A 95 -21.55 -1.88 -6.70
N ARG A 96 -20.67 -0.89 -6.67
CA ARG A 96 -19.30 -1.01 -7.18
C ARG A 96 -18.30 -0.40 -6.20
N LEU A 97 -17.14 -1.03 -6.09
CA LEU A 97 -15.98 -0.42 -5.44
C LEU A 97 -15.26 0.49 -6.45
N MET A 98 -15.02 1.73 -6.05
CA MET A 98 -14.48 2.77 -6.94
C MET A 98 -13.07 3.18 -6.56
N GLY A 99 -12.22 3.36 -7.56
CA GLY A 99 -10.83 3.76 -7.39
C GLY A 99 -9.86 2.59 -7.25
N ARG A 100 -8.65 2.90 -6.84
CA ARG A 100 -7.56 1.93 -6.69
C ARG A 100 -7.67 1.19 -5.36
N ILE A 101 -7.21 -0.06 -5.36
CA ILE A 101 -7.14 -0.89 -4.15
C ILE A 101 -5.69 -1.04 -3.72
N SER A 102 -5.41 -0.77 -2.45
CA SER A 102 -4.09 -0.93 -1.83
C SER A 102 -4.17 -1.72 -0.52
N ARG A 103 -3.06 -2.25 -0.04
CA ARG A 103 -3.02 -3.05 1.20
C ARG A 103 -2.98 -2.16 2.45
N VAL A 104 -3.91 -2.35 3.39
CA VAL A 104 -3.89 -1.63 4.69
C VAL A 104 -2.67 -2.01 5.55
N SER A 105 -2.14 -3.24 5.41
CA SER A 105 -0.92 -3.65 6.11
C SER A 105 0.29 -2.82 5.66
N ASP A 106 0.39 -2.55 4.36
CA ASP A 106 1.40 -1.67 3.79
C ASP A 106 1.12 -0.22 4.22
N PHE A 107 -0.15 0.14 4.31
CA PHE A 107 -0.64 1.42 4.77
C PHE A 107 -0.36 1.68 6.26
N ARG A 108 -0.62 0.72 7.17
CA ARG A 108 -0.39 0.89 8.62
C ARG A 108 1.07 0.88 9.01
N SER A 109 1.88 0.03 8.38
CA SER A 109 3.32 -0.06 8.69
C SER A 109 4.15 1.04 8.06
N MET A 110 3.66 1.65 6.96
CA MET A 110 4.41 2.62 6.17
C MET A 110 3.78 4.01 6.07
N ARG A 111 2.50 4.15 6.43
CA ARG A 111 1.71 5.38 6.23
C ARG A 111 2.35 6.64 6.80
N PHE A 112 3.09 6.51 7.89
CA PHE A 112 3.66 7.65 8.60
C PHE A 112 5.09 7.39 9.05
N GLN A 113 5.94 6.91 8.19
CA GLN A 113 7.35 6.89 8.53
C GLN A 113 7.93 8.30 8.37
N LYS A 114 8.44 8.82 9.47
CA LYS A 114 9.17 10.08 9.45
C LYS A 114 10.53 9.83 8.77
N ILE A 115 10.62 10.24 7.51
CA ILE A 115 11.86 10.15 6.74
C ILE A 115 12.37 11.57 6.56
N LYS A 116 13.60 11.83 6.97
CA LYS A 116 14.21 13.18 6.93
C LYS A 116 13.34 14.26 7.61
N GLY A 117 12.50 13.89 8.57
CA GLY A 117 11.63 14.83 9.26
C GLY A 117 10.24 15.00 8.62
N THR A 118 10.00 14.52 7.42
CA THR A 118 8.72 14.60 6.69
C THR A 118 7.92 13.30 6.87
N ILE A 119 6.63 13.42 7.10
CA ILE A 119 5.71 12.27 7.11
C ILE A 119 5.37 11.93 5.67
N LEU A 120 5.71 10.73 5.24
CA LEU A 120 5.50 10.28 3.87
C LEU A 120 4.34 9.28 3.80
N ASP A 121 3.38 9.56 2.94
CA ASP A 121 2.35 8.60 2.54
C ASP A 121 2.88 7.76 1.37
N PHE A 122 3.19 6.49 1.66
CA PHE A 122 3.75 5.58 0.65
C PHE A 122 2.76 5.20 -0.43
N ASN A 123 1.45 5.18 -0.17
CA ASN A 123 0.47 4.88 -1.21
C ASN A 123 0.38 6.02 -2.24
N GLU A 124 0.36 7.26 -1.75
CA GLU A 124 0.40 8.43 -2.65
C GLU A 124 1.70 8.46 -3.46
N LEU A 125 2.82 8.07 -2.83
CA LEU A 125 4.12 7.95 -3.50
C LEU A 125 4.12 6.84 -4.55
N GLU A 126 3.55 5.65 -4.25
CA GLU A 126 3.39 4.56 -5.21
C GLU A 126 2.60 5.02 -6.44
N HIS A 127 1.43 5.62 -6.21
CA HIS A 127 0.61 6.15 -7.30
C HIS A 127 1.35 7.20 -8.13
N ALA A 128 2.07 8.10 -7.47
CA ALA A 128 2.85 9.12 -8.15
C ALA A 128 3.96 8.52 -9.02
N LEU A 129 4.61 7.44 -8.58
CA LEU A 129 5.65 6.75 -9.35
C LEU A 129 5.06 5.92 -10.51
N ASP A 130 3.92 5.25 -10.29
CA ASP A 130 3.22 4.50 -11.35
C ASP A 130 2.75 5.40 -12.50
N ASP A 131 2.43 6.67 -12.20
CA ASP A 131 1.95 7.63 -13.18
C ASP A 131 3.09 8.36 -13.96
N VAL A 132 4.39 8.14 -13.61
CA VAL A 132 5.51 8.81 -14.28
C VAL A 132 5.80 8.18 -15.65
N PRO A 133 5.67 8.94 -16.77
CA PRO A 133 6.06 8.44 -18.08
C PRO A 133 7.55 8.13 -18.11
N GLY A 134 7.91 7.01 -18.72
CA GLY A 134 9.31 6.60 -18.87
C GLY A 134 9.82 5.64 -17.79
N ILE A 135 9.01 5.35 -16.76
CA ILE A 135 9.28 4.30 -15.78
C ILE A 135 8.51 3.03 -16.15
N GLY A 136 9.16 1.87 -16.06
CA GLY A 136 8.52 0.57 -16.22
C GLY A 136 8.17 -0.07 -14.87
N SER A 137 9.19 -0.32 -14.04
CA SER A 137 9.05 -0.84 -12.69
C SER A 137 9.93 -0.03 -11.74
N TRP A 138 9.55 0.00 -10.47
CA TRP A 138 10.30 0.75 -9.47
C TRP A 138 10.28 0.03 -8.10
N GLN A 139 11.32 0.32 -7.28
CA GLN A 139 11.41 -0.08 -5.88
C GLN A 139 12.02 1.07 -5.07
N ILE A 140 11.47 1.32 -3.90
CA ILE A 140 12.02 2.25 -2.92
C ILE A 140 12.77 1.45 -1.86
N GLU A 141 14.01 1.80 -1.63
CA GLU A 141 14.82 1.28 -0.55
C GLU A 141 15.08 2.39 0.47
N LEU A 142 14.70 2.14 1.73
CA LEU A 142 15.01 2.99 2.86
C LEU A 142 16.26 2.48 3.54
N ARG A 143 17.24 3.36 3.74
CA ARG A 143 18.51 3.05 4.41
C ARG A 143 18.87 4.14 5.40
N LYS A 144 19.88 3.88 6.21
CA LYS A 144 20.64 4.89 6.94
C LYS A 144 21.91 5.22 6.18
N ALA A 145 22.32 6.49 6.22
CA ALA A 145 23.61 6.88 5.68
C ALA A 145 24.72 6.06 6.37
N HIS A 146 25.63 5.52 5.59
CA HIS A 146 26.72 4.66 6.06
C HIS A 146 26.28 3.43 6.87
N ASP A 147 25.00 3.02 6.78
CA ASP A 147 24.40 1.95 7.59
C ASP A 147 24.49 2.18 9.11
N ASP A 148 24.68 3.43 9.55
CA ASP A 148 24.72 3.82 10.96
C ASP A 148 23.32 4.20 11.46
N PRO A 149 22.79 3.54 12.54
CA PRO A 149 21.47 3.84 13.09
C PRO A 149 21.25 5.30 13.51
N LEU A 150 22.31 6.03 13.82
CA LEU A 150 22.26 7.42 14.28
C LEU A 150 22.28 8.44 13.13
N GLU A 151 22.67 8.01 11.94
CA GLU A 151 22.75 8.86 10.76
C GLU A 151 21.37 9.15 10.14
N LEU A 152 21.36 10.03 9.14
CA LEU A 152 20.15 10.44 8.44
C LEU A 152 19.57 9.29 7.59
N ASP A 153 18.25 9.30 7.47
CA ASP A 153 17.56 8.40 6.53
C ASP A 153 17.89 8.75 5.08
N GLU A 154 18.15 7.74 4.28
CA GLU A 154 18.32 7.84 2.84
C GLU A 154 17.21 7.09 2.10
N ILE A 155 16.81 7.68 0.99
CA ILE A 155 15.86 7.08 0.04
C ILE A 155 16.61 6.78 -1.23
N HIS A 156 16.74 5.50 -1.56
CA HIS A 156 17.25 5.05 -2.83
C HIS A 156 16.07 4.59 -3.70
N LEU A 157 15.94 5.17 -4.88
CA LEU A 157 14.92 4.80 -5.86
C LEU A 157 15.57 3.94 -6.94
N HIS A 158 15.10 2.72 -7.08
CA HIS A 158 15.49 1.78 -8.13
C HIS A 158 14.41 1.80 -9.20
N ILE A 159 14.79 1.94 -10.47
CA ILE A 159 13.83 2.03 -11.58
C ILE A 159 14.30 1.23 -12.80
N THR A 160 13.34 0.72 -13.56
CA THR A 160 13.56 0.34 -14.97
C THR A 160 13.04 1.44 -15.86
N LYS A 161 13.75 1.68 -16.97
CA LYS A 161 13.38 2.70 -17.93
C LYS A 161 12.57 2.09 -19.08
N THR A 162 11.54 2.81 -19.51
CA THR A 162 10.79 2.53 -20.74
C THR A 162 10.95 3.72 -21.70
N GLY A 163 11.21 3.43 -23.00
CA GLY A 163 11.44 4.46 -24.01
C GLY A 163 12.85 5.04 -24.05
N ASP A 164 13.04 6.12 -24.82
CA ASP A 164 14.36 6.64 -25.23
C ASP A 164 14.83 7.87 -24.44
N GLN A 165 14.09 8.28 -23.42
CA GLN A 165 14.46 9.41 -22.56
C GLN A 165 15.82 9.18 -21.90
N SER A 166 16.69 10.22 -21.80
CA SER A 166 17.99 10.04 -21.14
C SER A 166 17.83 9.82 -19.64
N ASN A 167 18.82 9.17 -19.01
CA ASN A 167 18.80 8.94 -17.56
C ASN A 167 18.81 10.26 -16.76
N GLU A 168 19.52 11.26 -17.25
CA GLU A 168 19.61 12.60 -16.66
C GLU A 168 18.25 13.30 -16.68
N ALA A 169 17.56 13.23 -17.84
CA ALA A 169 16.24 13.84 -18.00
C ALA A 169 15.19 13.17 -17.08
N LEU A 170 15.21 11.84 -17.01
CA LEU A 170 14.31 11.09 -16.12
C LEU A 170 14.62 11.33 -14.63
N THR A 171 15.90 11.43 -14.28
CA THR A 171 16.33 11.78 -12.91
C THR A 171 15.84 13.17 -12.51
N ALA A 172 15.97 14.16 -13.41
CA ALA A 172 15.47 15.52 -13.16
C ALA A 172 13.94 15.55 -13.03
N GLN A 173 13.23 14.85 -13.89
CA GLN A 173 11.76 14.73 -13.86
C GLN A 173 11.30 14.14 -12.51
N LEU A 174 11.86 13.00 -12.09
CA LEU A 174 11.55 12.35 -10.83
C LEU A 174 11.89 13.22 -9.63
N GLY A 175 13.06 13.83 -9.59
CA GLY A 175 13.49 14.73 -8.53
C GLY A 175 12.56 15.93 -8.35
N ASN A 176 12.08 16.50 -9.47
CA ASN A 176 11.15 17.63 -9.45
C ASN A 176 9.75 17.20 -9.01
N MET A 177 9.23 16.08 -9.52
CA MET A 177 7.93 15.53 -9.13
C MET A 177 7.90 15.18 -7.65
N LEU A 178 8.89 14.45 -7.16
CA LEU A 178 8.97 14.05 -5.74
C LEU A 178 9.16 15.25 -4.82
N HIS A 179 9.91 16.27 -5.26
CA HIS A 179 10.05 17.48 -4.46
C HIS A 179 8.76 18.30 -4.40
N SER A 180 8.04 18.43 -5.52
CA SER A 180 6.82 19.24 -5.58
C SER A 180 5.65 18.60 -4.84
N ARG A 181 5.55 17.26 -4.84
CA ARG A 181 4.42 16.54 -4.22
C ARG A 181 4.68 16.13 -2.77
N PHE A 182 5.92 15.77 -2.43
CA PHE A 182 6.28 15.16 -1.17
C PHE A 182 7.35 15.93 -0.39
N GLU A 183 7.77 17.10 -0.88
CA GLU A 183 8.85 17.91 -0.29
C GLU A 183 10.16 17.15 -0.05
N MET A 184 10.37 16.08 -0.81
CA MET A 184 11.54 15.22 -0.67
C MET A 184 12.25 14.97 -2.00
N ARG A 185 13.53 14.63 -1.90
CA ARG A 185 14.34 14.15 -3.03
C ARG A 185 15.00 12.83 -2.67
N PRO A 186 14.99 11.83 -3.56
CA PRO A 186 15.76 10.63 -3.35
C PRO A 186 17.25 10.98 -3.26
N ASN A 187 17.97 10.26 -2.41
CA ASN A 187 19.43 10.42 -2.29
C ASN A 187 20.13 9.81 -3.51
N LYS A 188 19.53 8.76 -4.07
CA LYS A 188 20.07 8.06 -5.22
C LYS A 188 18.95 7.52 -6.10
N ILE A 189 19.15 7.62 -7.43
CA ILE A 189 18.29 6.94 -8.41
C ILE A 189 19.18 5.96 -9.18
N ASN A 190 18.82 4.68 -9.11
CA ASN A 190 19.54 3.58 -9.73
C ASN A 190 18.72 3.02 -10.90
N PHE A 191 19.34 2.93 -12.05
CA PHE A 191 18.74 2.36 -13.25
C PHE A 191 19.08 0.89 -13.36
N HIS A 192 18.08 0.06 -13.59
CA HIS A 192 18.21 -1.40 -13.67
C HIS A 192 17.61 -1.94 -14.96
N THR A 193 18.10 -3.11 -15.37
CA THR A 193 17.41 -3.93 -16.37
C THR A 193 16.16 -4.56 -15.76
N HIS A 194 15.24 -5.02 -16.61
CA HIS A 194 14.04 -5.72 -16.14
C HIS A 194 14.40 -6.95 -15.26
N GLU A 195 15.39 -7.73 -15.67
CA GLU A 195 15.83 -8.91 -14.93
C GLU A 195 16.40 -8.58 -13.53
N GLN A 196 17.21 -7.51 -13.45
CA GLN A 196 17.73 -7.01 -12.17
C GLN A 196 16.60 -6.53 -11.26
N MET A 197 15.61 -5.83 -11.81
CA MET A 197 14.47 -5.35 -11.04
C MET A 197 13.60 -6.52 -10.52
N CYS A 198 13.33 -7.53 -11.34
CA CYS A 198 12.63 -8.74 -10.91
C CYS A 198 13.34 -9.42 -9.72
N THR A 199 14.68 -9.44 -9.74
CA THR A 199 15.48 -9.97 -8.62
C THR A 199 15.34 -9.12 -7.37
N LEU A 200 15.44 -7.78 -7.49
CA LEU A 200 15.27 -6.84 -6.38
C LEU A 200 13.88 -6.93 -5.76
N GLN A 201 12.85 -7.00 -6.57
CA GLN A 201 11.44 -7.10 -6.14
C GLN A 201 11.05 -8.52 -5.70
N LYS A 202 11.96 -9.50 -5.82
CA LYS A 202 11.73 -10.92 -5.53
C LYS A 202 10.54 -11.52 -6.29
N VAL A 203 10.36 -11.10 -7.54
CA VAL A 203 9.29 -11.60 -8.43
C VAL A 203 9.44 -13.12 -8.60
N GLY A 204 8.34 -13.86 -8.40
CA GLY A 204 8.33 -15.33 -8.49
C GLY A 204 8.94 -16.07 -7.28
N VAL A 205 9.50 -15.36 -6.30
CA VAL A 205 10.04 -15.93 -5.06
C VAL A 205 9.17 -15.54 -3.85
N ALA A 206 8.78 -14.28 -3.78
CA ALA A 206 7.85 -13.79 -2.77
C ALA A 206 6.40 -13.87 -3.28
N LEU A 207 5.43 -13.98 -2.36
CA LEU A 207 4.00 -13.97 -2.71
C LEU A 207 3.56 -12.66 -3.38
N LYS A 208 4.26 -11.56 -3.11
CA LYS A 208 4.06 -10.24 -3.71
C LYS A 208 5.39 -9.59 -4.03
N GLU A 209 5.40 -8.77 -5.05
CA GLU A 209 6.53 -7.90 -5.37
C GLU A 209 6.87 -6.97 -4.21
N GLN A 210 8.14 -6.88 -3.87
CA GLN A 210 8.61 -5.98 -2.81
C GLN A 210 8.92 -4.62 -3.43
N ARG A 211 7.93 -3.73 -3.46
CA ARG A 211 8.09 -2.38 -4.00
C ARG A 211 8.73 -1.39 -3.02
N VAL A 212 8.58 -1.64 -1.72
CA VAL A 212 9.22 -0.84 -0.67
C VAL A 212 9.98 -1.78 0.27
N VAL A 213 11.25 -1.48 0.49
CA VAL A 213 12.13 -2.26 1.35
C VAL A 213 12.75 -1.33 2.40
N ASP A 214 12.57 -1.66 3.67
CA ASP A 214 13.17 -0.93 4.78
C ASP A 214 14.40 -1.70 5.29
N ASN A 215 15.58 -1.26 4.86
CA ASN A 215 16.87 -1.81 5.24
C ASN A 215 17.55 -0.99 6.35
N ARG A 216 16.84 -0.08 7.00
CA ARG A 216 17.39 0.66 8.12
C ARG A 216 17.68 -0.27 9.30
N PRO A 217 18.86 -0.18 9.93
CA PRO A 217 19.15 -0.98 11.11
C PRO A 217 18.12 -0.66 12.19
N LYS A 218 17.42 -1.69 12.68
CA LYS A 218 16.47 -1.55 13.79
C LYS A 218 17.28 -1.25 15.05
N ALA A 219 16.96 -0.14 15.75
CA ALA A 219 17.49 0.11 17.05
C ALA A 219 17.15 -1.10 17.94
N THR A 220 18.16 -1.80 18.43
CA THR A 220 17.97 -2.82 19.48
C THR A 220 17.35 -2.09 20.66
N ALA A 221 16.10 -2.43 21.00
CA ALA A 221 15.49 -1.93 22.23
C ALA A 221 16.45 -2.21 23.39
N PRO A 222 16.75 -1.23 24.25
CA PRO A 222 17.56 -1.50 25.44
C PRO A 222 16.90 -2.66 26.20
N ALA A 223 17.68 -3.67 26.51
CA ALA A 223 17.21 -4.83 27.26
C ALA A 223 16.41 -4.33 28.48
N ALA A 224 15.15 -4.75 28.58
CA ALA A 224 14.29 -4.39 29.70
C ALA A 224 15.07 -4.66 30.99
N ALA A 225 15.31 -3.62 31.79
CA ALA A 225 15.95 -3.76 33.10
C ALA A 225 15.22 -4.84 33.88
N ALA A 226 15.96 -5.84 34.35
CA ALA A 226 15.40 -6.90 35.16
C ALA A 226 14.58 -6.30 36.30
N PRO A 227 13.41 -6.84 36.67
CA PRO A 227 12.62 -6.32 37.76
C PRO A 227 13.48 -6.36 39.05
N ALA A 228 13.61 -5.21 39.71
CA ALA A 228 14.24 -5.11 40.98
C ALA A 228 13.63 -6.09 41.97
N GLY A 229 14.44 -6.97 42.52
CA GLY A 229 14.02 -7.93 43.52
C GLY A 229 13.31 -7.25 44.71
N PRO A 230 12.46 -7.98 45.45
CA PRO A 230 11.67 -7.40 46.54
C PRO A 230 12.59 -6.86 47.63
N SER A 231 12.31 -5.62 48.05
CA SER A 231 12.98 -4.99 49.21
C SER A 231 12.78 -5.83 50.46
N PRO A 232 13.78 -5.97 51.34
CA PRO A 232 13.65 -6.70 52.61
C PRO A 232 12.65 -5.96 53.51
N GLN A 233 11.57 -6.62 53.83
CA GLN A 233 10.57 -6.16 54.82
C GLN A 233 11.24 -6.11 56.23
N ASN A 234 11.10 -4.98 56.88
CA ASN A 234 11.51 -4.73 58.23
C ASN A 234 10.93 -5.84 59.18
N ALA A 235 11.83 -6.57 59.81
CA ALA A 235 11.51 -7.44 60.93
C ALA A 235 11.13 -6.57 62.12
N VAL A 236 9.85 -6.64 62.51
CA VAL A 236 9.39 -6.14 63.80
C VAL A 236 9.87 -7.13 64.86
N ARG A 237 10.67 -6.69 65.81
CA ARG A 237 11.03 -7.43 67.02
C ARG A 237 9.97 -7.26 68.11
N PRO A 238 9.84 -8.25 69.02
CA PRO A 238 8.80 -8.33 70.01
C PRO A 238 8.88 -7.25 71.10
#